data_d73f9897e05a65622fdd3ab6bc83ebbe
#
_entry.id   d73f9897e05a65622fdd3ab6bc83ebbe
#
_cell.length_a   1.000
_cell.length_b   1.000
_cell.length_c   1.000
_cell.angle_alpha   90.00
_cell.angle_beta   90.00
_cell.angle_gamma   90.00
#
_symmetry.space_group_name_H-M   'P 1'
#
loop_
_entity.id
_entity.type
_entity.pdbx_description
1 polymer ?
#
loop_
_entity_poly.entity_id
_entity_poly.type
_entity_poly.pdbx_seq_one_letter_code
_entity_poly.pdbx_strand_id
1 'polypeptide(L)'
;DCSGFVMQVYAHYGISLPHSSSALRSVGRGISYSEAQPGDIICYSGHVALYIGGGQIIHAPYPGEVVKVASVNIMSITDVRRYW
;
A
#
# COMPACT_ATOMS: atom_id res chain seq x y z
N ASP A 1 -0.76 -12.08 -2.12
CA ASP A 1 -0.43 -11.43 -0.86
C ASP A 1 -0.54 -9.91 -0.98
N CYS A 2 -0.29 -9.18 0.09
CA CYS A 2 -0.50 -7.73 0.10
C CYS A 2 0.41 -6.99 -0.88
N SER A 3 1.69 -7.37 -0.96
CA SER A 3 2.61 -6.73 -1.91
C SER A 3 2.29 -7.13 -3.34
N GLY A 4 1.86 -8.36 -3.56
CA GLY A 4 1.44 -8.83 -4.89
C GLY A 4 0.26 -8.05 -5.43
N PHE A 5 -0.72 -7.76 -4.57
CA PHE A 5 -1.86 -6.93 -4.95
C PHE A 5 -1.42 -5.52 -5.37
N VAL A 6 -0.60 -4.87 -4.55
CA VAL A 6 -0.11 -3.52 -4.85
C VAL A 6 0.71 -3.53 -6.13
N MET A 7 1.58 -4.53 -6.31
CA MET A 7 2.39 -4.67 -7.51
C MET A 7 1.52 -4.78 -8.76
N GLN A 8 0.45 -5.56 -8.70
CA GLN A 8 -0.47 -5.73 -9.84
C GLN A 8 -1.18 -4.42 -10.20
N VAL A 9 -1.63 -3.68 -9.20
CA VAL A 9 -2.31 -2.40 -9.43
C VAL A 9 -1.36 -1.42 -10.14
N TYR A 10 -0.14 -1.30 -9.64
CA TYR A 10 0.82 -0.37 -10.24
C TYR A 10 1.30 -0.85 -11.61
N ALA A 11 1.44 -2.16 -11.81
CA ALA A 11 1.83 -2.70 -13.13
C ALA A 11 0.79 -2.37 -14.18
N HIS A 12 -0.48 -2.33 -13.81
CA HIS A 12 -1.55 -1.93 -14.72
C HIS A 12 -1.34 -0.52 -15.27
N TYR A 13 -0.68 0.34 -14.50
CA TYR A 13 -0.37 1.71 -14.92
C TYR A 13 1.08 1.86 -15.40
N GLY A 14 1.77 0.77 -15.67
CA GLY A 14 3.12 0.80 -16.23
C GLY A 14 4.22 1.03 -15.21
N ILE A 15 3.94 0.89 -13.92
CA ILE A 15 4.93 1.08 -12.85
C ILE A 15 5.36 -0.28 -12.31
N SER A 16 6.67 -0.54 -12.37
CA SER A 16 7.26 -1.77 -11.85
C SER A 16 7.65 -1.58 -10.39
N LEU A 17 7.16 -2.47 -9.51
CA LEU A 17 7.47 -2.41 -8.07
C LEU A 17 8.09 -3.73 -7.61
N PRO A 18 8.91 -3.69 -6.55
CA PRO A 18 9.44 -4.92 -5.97
C PRO A 18 8.32 -5.73 -5.32
N HIS A 19 8.42 -7.07 -5.41
CA HIS A 19 7.44 -7.99 -4.86
C HIS A 19 7.79 -8.36 -3.42
N SER A 20 7.78 -7.35 -2.55
CA SER A 20 8.10 -7.54 -1.13
C SER A 20 7.61 -6.32 -0.36
N SER A 21 6.88 -6.55 0.73
CA SER A 21 6.38 -5.44 1.54
C SER A 21 7.53 -4.63 2.16
N SER A 22 8.62 -5.29 2.56
CA SER A 22 9.76 -4.57 3.12
C SER A 22 10.50 -3.75 2.06
N ALA A 23 10.60 -4.26 0.82
CA ALA A 23 11.21 -3.50 -0.27
C ALA A 23 10.32 -2.32 -0.67
N LEU A 24 9.00 -2.48 -0.69
CA LEU A 24 8.09 -1.38 -1.00
C LEU A 24 8.22 -0.21 -0.02
N ARG A 25 8.62 -0.48 1.21
CA ARG A 25 8.78 0.57 2.22
C ARG A 25 9.98 1.47 1.98
N SER A 26 10.91 1.08 1.13
CA SER A 26 12.13 1.85 0.85
C SER A 26 12.21 2.40 -0.57
N VAL A 27 11.24 2.07 -1.43
CA VAL A 27 11.20 2.53 -2.82
C VAL A 27 10.25 3.73 -2.92
N GLY A 28 10.41 4.54 -3.95
CA GLY A 28 9.59 5.72 -4.14
C GLY A 28 9.97 6.82 -3.17
N ARG A 29 9.08 7.80 -2.97
CA ARG A 29 9.36 8.87 -2.01
C ARG A 29 8.43 8.78 -0.80
N GLY A 30 9.00 9.07 0.37
CA GLY A 30 8.24 9.10 1.61
C GLY A 30 7.32 10.33 1.67
N ILE A 31 6.10 10.10 2.14
CA ILE A 31 5.07 11.14 2.27
C ILE A 31 4.56 11.07 3.70
N SER A 32 4.27 12.20 4.32
CA SER A 32 3.57 12.17 5.61
C SER A 32 2.12 11.73 5.39
N TYR A 33 1.55 11.01 6.35
CA TYR A 33 0.18 10.52 6.20
C TYR A 33 -0.80 11.67 5.98
N SER A 34 -0.58 12.82 6.60
CA SER A 34 -1.47 13.99 6.42
C SER A 34 -1.54 14.47 4.98
N GLU A 35 -0.56 14.11 4.16
CA GLU A 35 -0.49 14.46 2.73
C GLU A 35 -0.83 13.29 1.82
N ALA A 36 -1.23 12.14 2.38
CA ALA A 36 -1.53 10.96 1.58
C ALA A 36 -2.70 11.21 0.64
N GLN A 37 -2.58 10.70 -0.58
CA GLN A 37 -3.60 10.81 -1.62
C GLN A 37 -3.97 9.42 -2.12
N PRO A 38 -5.16 9.26 -2.72
CA PRO A 38 -5.52 7.98 -3.33
C PRO A 38 -4.45 7.54 -4.32
N GLY A 39 -4.04 6.28 -4.21
CA GLY A 39 -2.94 5.72 -5.00
C GLY A 39 -1.63 5.63 -4.25
N ASP A 40 -1.48 6.31 -3.13
CA ASP A 40 -0.30 6.15 -2.27
C ASP A 40 -0.33 4.79 -1.58
N ILE A 41 0.84 4.29 -1.22
CA ILE A 41 0.98 3.01 -0.52
C ILE A 41 1.17 3.28 0.96
N ILE A 42 0.30 2.70 1.77
CA ILE A 42 0.42 2.74 3.23
C ILE A 42 1.20 1.51 3.66
N CYS A 43 2.25 1.71 4.41
CA CYS A 43 3.12 0.63 4.89
C CYS A 43 2.92 0.41 6.38
N TYR A 44 2.80 -0.86 6.74
CA TYR A 44 2.73 -1.34 8.11
C TYR A 44 3.86 -2.34 8.31
N SER A 45 4.10 -2.74 9.55
CA SER A 45 5.08 -3.80 9.79
C SER A 45 4.62 -5.10 9.13
N GLY A 46 5.34 -5.55 8.11
CA GLY A 46 5.02 -6.80 7.40
C GLY A 46 3.79 -6.74 6.50
N HIS A 47 3.25 -5.55 6.21
CA HIS A 47 2.02 -5.42 5.42
C HIS A 47 2.02 -4.11 4.64
N VAL A 48 1.38 -4.10 3.49
CA VAL A 48 1.17 -2.89 2.70
C VAL A 48 -0.27 -2.86 2.20
N ALA A 49 -0.76 -1.65 1.91
CA ALA A 49 -2.11 -1.44 1.40
C ALA A 49 -2.13 -0.23 0.49
N LEU A 50 -3.17 -0.13 -0.32
CA LEU A 50 -3.36 0.98 -1.23
C LEU A 50 -4.34 1.97 -0.59
N TYR A 51 -3.92 3.23 -0.44
CA TYR A 51 -4.78 4.27 0.10
C TYR A 51 -5.82 4.69 -0.94
N ILE A 52 -7.07 4.80 -0.52
CA ILE A 52 -8.16 5.22 -1.42
C ILE A 52 -8.80 6.53 -0.99
N GLY A 53 -8.23 7.19 0.03
CA GLY A 53 -8.76 8.44 0.53
C GLY A 53 -9.75 8.23 1.67
N GLY A 54 -10.09 9.31 2.37
CA GLY A 54 -11.09 9.27 3.43
C GLY A 54 -10.72 8.39 4.63
N GLY A 55 -9.41 8.15 4.84
CA GLY A 55 -8.97 7.29 5.94
C GLY A 55 -9.17 5.82 5.68
N GLN A 56 -9.33 5.41 4.41
CA GLN A 56 -9.59 4.02 4.04
C GLN A 56 -8.52 3.47 3.12
N ILE A 57 -8.36 2.15 3.18
CA ILE A 57 -7.41 1.42 2.33
C ILE A 57 -8.13 0.27 1.64
N ILE A 58 -7.53 -0.20 0.54
CA ILE A 58 -7.84 -1.49 -0.07
C ILE A 58 -6.62 -2.37 0.14
N HIS A 59 -6.83 -3.59 0.63
CA HIS A 59 -5.74 -4.53 0.86
C HIS A 59 -6.19 -5.98 0.75
N ALA A 60 -5.21 -6.86 0.55
CA ALA A 60 -5.40 -8.31 0.62
C ALA A 60 -4.79 -8.76 1.95
N PRO A 61 -5.59 -8.97 3.00
CA PRO A 61 -5.05 -9.19 4.35
C PRO A 61 -4.24 -10.49 4.49
N TYR A 62 -4.61 -11.53 3.74
CA TYR A 62 -3.93 -12.83 3.79
C TYR A 62 -3.84 -13.43 2.40
N PRO A 63 -2.87 -14.31 2.13
CA PRO A 63 -2.84 -15.05 0.87
C PRO A 63 -4.16 -15.81 0.68
N GLY A 64 -4.74 -15.70 -0.51
CA GLY A 64 -6.00 -16.36 -0.84
C GLY A 64 -7.26 -15.64 -0.34
N GLU A 65 -7.11 -14.60 0.46
CA GLU A 65 -8.25 -13.77 0.87
C GLU A 65 -8.66 -12.82 -0.24
N VAL A 66 -9.94 -12.44 -0.25
CA VAL A 66 -10.41 -11.42 -1.17
C VAL A 66 -9.87 -10.05 -0.74
N VAL A 67 -9.73 -9.16 -1.71
CA VAL A 67 -9.35 -7.77 -1.46
C VAL A 67 -10.50 -7.08 -0.74
N LYS A 68 -10.18 -6.33 0.32
CA LYS A 68 -11.18 -5.69 1.19
C LYS A 68 -10.86 -4.23 1.39
N VAL A 69 -11.90 -3.43 1.57
CA VAL A 69 -11.79 -2.06 2.07
C VAL A 69 -11.76 -2.12 3.60
N ALA A 70 -10.86 -1.34 4.19
CA ALA A 70 -10.71 -1.28 5.64
C ALA A 70 -10.27 0.11 6.07
N SER A 71 -10.33 0.39 7.38
CA SER A 71 -9.77 1.61 7.94
C SER A 71 -8.25 1.59 7.83
N VAL A 72 -7.64 2.75 7.54
CA VAL A 72 -6.20 2.89 7.52
C VAL A 72 -5.56 2.56 8.87
N ASN A 73 -6.32 2.64 9.94
CA ASN A 73 -5.84 2.44 11.32
C ASN A 73 -5.94 0.99 11.80
N ILE A 74 -6.05 0.02 10.89
CA ILE A 74 -6.06 -1.40 11.29
C ILE A 74 -4.79 -1.82 12.01
N MET A 75 -3.68 -1.14 11.73
CA MET A 75 -2.39 -1.32 12.40
C MET A 75 -1.69 0.04 12.44
N SER A 76 -0.59 0.13 13.18
CA SER A 76 0.22 1.33 13.20
C SER A 76 0.93 1.53 11.86
N ILE A 77 0.78 2.71 11.27
CA ILE A 77 1.42 3.07 10.02
C ILE A 77 2.91 3.30 10.29
N THR A 78 3.77 2.64 9.51
CA THR A 78 5.22 2.85 9.60
C THR A 78 5.72 3.84 8.56
N ASP A 79 5.05 3.92 7.42
CA ASP A 79 5.53 4.73 6.31
C ASP A 79 4.39 4.93 5.30
N VAL A 80 4.51 5.97 4.47
CA VAL A 80 3.64 6.17 3.33
C VAL A 80 4.55 6.44 2.14
N ARG A 81 4.32 5.76 1.03
CA ARG A 81 5.18 5.85 -0.16
C ARG A 81 4.37 6.25 -1.39
N ARG A 82 4.96 7.10 -2.19
CA ARG A 82 4.39 7.53 -3.46
C ARG A 82 5.36 7.20 -4.58
N TYR A 83 4.84 6.51 -5.60
CA TYR A 83 5.67 6.03 -6.73
C TYR A 83 5.39 6.82 -8.01
N TRP A 84 4.61 7.87 -7.92
CA TRP A 84 4.23 8.70 -9.06
C TRP A 84 4.46 10.19 -8.81
#